data_d058bbf96317cf856a3e7734665f789f
#
_entry.id   d058bbf96317cf856a3e7734665f789f
#
_cell.length_a   1.000
_cell.length_b   1.000
_cell.length_c   1.000
_cell.angle_alpha   90.00
_cell.angle_beta   90.00
_cell.angle_gamma   90.00
#
_symmetry.space_group_name_H-M   'P 1'
#
loop_
_entity.id
_entity.type
_entity.pdbx_description
1 polymer ?
#
loop_
_entity_poly.entity_id
_entity_poly.type
_entity_poly.pdbx_seq_one_letter_code
_entity_poly.pdbx_strand_id
1 'polypeptide(L)'
;MDLLNASSPALLELGRQLRAARKRMGLTQAALATAARVGRETVIRAEQGEAADLILVSRIAEALGHRLTLARHWPRASEMRQRFAHVHEEDE
;
A
#
# COMPACT_ATOMS: atom_id res chain seq x y z
N MET A 1 24.26 2.78 1.75
CA MET A 1 22.88 2.62 2.13
C MET A 1 21.96 2.66 0.94
N ASP A 2 21.06 1.77 0.90
CA ASP A 2 20.19 1.64 -0.25
C ASP A 2 18.83 2.23 0.07
N LEU A 3 18.65 3.49 -0.26
CA LEU A 3 17.41 4.18 0.03
C LEU A 3 16.27 3.67 -0.83
N LEU A 4 16.59 3.10 -1.98
CA LEU A 4 15.55 2.62 -2.89
C LEU A 4 14.89 1.35 -2.37
N ASN A 5 15.59 0.61 -1.52
CA ASN A 5 15.04 -0.61 -0.95
C ASN A 5 14.49 -0.43 0.46
N ALA A 6 14.57 0.78 0.97
CA ALA A 6 14.01 1.04 2.29
C ALA A 6 12.50 1.09 2.18
N SER A 7 11.81 0.52 3.16
CA SER A 7 10.36 0.58 3.20
C SER A 7 9.93 2.02 3.42
N SER A 8 8.98 2.47 2.64
CA SER A 8 8.44 3.81 2.83
C SER A 8 7.35 3.77 3.91
N PRO A 9 7.10 4.91 4.56
CA PRO A 9 5.99 4.96 5.52
C PRO A 9 4.66 4.53 4.90
N ALA A 10 4.44 4.87 3.63
CA ALA A 10 3.20 4.49 2.97
C ALA A 10 3.10 2.98 2.81
N LEU A 11 4.20 2.32 2.45
CA LEU A 11 4.20 0.87 2.30
C LEU A 11 4.06 0.17 3.63
N LEU A 12 4.67 0.71 4.69
CA LEU A 12 4.51 0.15 6.02
C LEU A 12 3.07 0.25 6.48
N GLU A 13 2.44 1.37 6.22
CA GLU A 13 1.04 1.55 6.59
C GLU A 13 0.13 0.63 5.79
N LEU A 14 0.38 0.51 4.50
CA LEU A 14 -0.38 -0.41 3.67
C LEU A 14 -0.25 -1.84 4.21
N GLY A 15 0.97 -2.23 4.54
CA GLY A 15 1.21 -3.57 5.09
C GLY A 15 0.43 -3.81 6.37
N ARG A 16 0.40 -2.82 7.25
CA ARG A 16 -0.37 -2.93 8.49
C ARG A 16 -1.85 -3.09 8.22
N GLN A 17 -2.37 -2.34 7.24
CA GLN A 17 -3.78 -2.42 6.89
C GLN A 17 -4.13 -3.78 6.29
N LEU A 18 -3.27 -4.30 5.43
CA LEU A 18 -3.49 -5.63 4.85
C LEU A 18 -3.50 -6.69 5.94
N ARG A 19 -2.55 -6.62 6.84
CA ARG A 19 -2.47 -7.58 7.93
C ARG A 19 -3.68 -7.51 8.85
N ALA A 20 -4.11 -6.28 9.18
CA ALA A 20 -5.27 -6.10 10.03
C ALA A 20 -6.52 -6.67 9.38
N ALA A 21 -6.70 -6.40 8.09
CA ALA A 21 -7.84 -6.91 7.35
C ALA A 21 -7.83 -8.43 7.30
N ARG A 22 -6.64 -9.02 7.07
CA ARG A 22 -6.51 -10.46 7.05
C ARG A 22 -6.93 -11.07 8.37
N LYS A 23 -6.44 -10.48 9.46
CA LYS A 23 -6.74 -11.01 10.78
C LYS A 23 -8.21 -10.88 11.13
N ARG A 24 -8.84 -9.79 10.70
CA ARG A 24 -10.28 -9.62 10.91
C ARG A 24 -11.08 -10.72 10.22
N MET A 25 -10.58 -11.20 9.10
CA MET A 25 -11.23 -12.28 8.37
C MET A 25 -10.84 -13.67 8.91
N GLY A 26 -9.93 -13.72 9.87
CA GLY A 26 -9.51 -14.99 10.44
C GLY A 26 -8.63 -15.82 9.54
N LEU A 27 -7.96 -15.18 8.58
CA LEU A 27 -7.16 -15.90 7.59
C LEU A 27 -5.70 -15.97 8.01
N THR A 28 -5.08 -17.10 7.68
CA THR A 28 -3.63 -17.19 7.76
C THR A 28 -3.03 -16.54 6.51
N GLN A 29 -1.73 -16.28 6.58
CA GLN A 29 -1.04 -15.76 5.39
C GLN A 29 -1.14 -16.73 4.22
N ALA A 30 -1.05 -18.03 4.50
CA ALA A 30 -1.15 -19.04 3.45
C ALA A 30 -2.54 -19.06 2.84
N ALA A 31 -3.58 -18.96 3.66
CA ALA A 31 -4.94 -18.96 3.15
C ALA A 31 -5.20 -17.73 2.28
N LEU A 32 -4.69 -16.57 2.72
CA LEU A 32 -4.84 -15.36 1.93
C LEU A 32 -4.09 -15.49 0.61
N ALA A 33 -2.89 -16.05 0.63
CA ALA A 33 -2.11 -16.24 -0.59
C ALA A 33 -2.88 -17.09 -1.59
N THR A 34 -3.50 -18.16 -1.13
CA THR A 34 -4.29 -19.02 -1.99
C THR A 34 -5.48 -18.27 -2.58
N ALA A 35 -6.19 -17.53 -1.74
CA ALA A 35 -7.37 -16.78 -2.18
C ALA A 35 -6.99 -15.69 -3.19
N ALA A 36 -5.85 -15.06 -3.00
CA ALA A 36 -5.39 -13.98 -3.86
C ALA A 36 -4.65 -14.47 -5.09
N ARG A 37 -4.35 -15.77 -5.14
CA ARG A 37 -3.58 -16.37 -6.24
C ARG A 37 -2.19 -15.76 -6.34
N VAL A 38 -1.55 -15.62 -5.19
CA VAL A 38 -0.17 -15.15 -5.12
C VAL A 38 0.60 -16.12 -4.23
N GLY A 39 1.91 -15.98 -4.22
CA GLY A 39 2.73 -16.79 -3.32
C GLY A 39 2.62 -16.27 -1.90
N ARG A 40 2.84 -17.17 -0.93
CA ARG A 40 2.81 -16.80 0.47
C ARG A 40 3.87 -15.75 0.77
N GLU A 41 5.03 -15.86 0.10
CA GLU A 41 6.11 -14.90 0.26
C GLU A 41 5.65 -13.49 -0.10
N THR A 42 4.81 -13.39 -1.13
CA THR A 42 4.28 -12.10 -1.56
C THR A 42 3.42 -11.47 -0.47
N VAL A 43 2.59 -12.29 0.19
CA VAL A 43 1.76 -11.80 1.29
C VAL A 43 2.65 -11.32 2.43
N ILE A 44 3.66 -12.12 2.79
CA ILE A 44 4.56 -11.78 3.88
C ILE A 44 5.24 -10.44 3.61
N ARG A 45 5.78 -10.26 2.41
CA ARG A 45 6.48 -9.04 2.07
C ARG A 45 5.55 -7.84 2.04
N ALA A 46 4.35 -8.02 1.50
CA ALA A 46 3.38 -6.93 1.45
C ALA A 46 3.03 -6.48 2.86
N GLU A 47 2.82 -7.43 3.77
CA GLU A 47 2.48 -7.08 5.15
C GLU A 47 3.65 -6.43 5.89
N GLN A 48 4.87 -6.72 5.48
CA GLN A 48 6.05 -6.11 6.08
C GLN A 48 6.35 -4.73 5.50
N GLY A 49 5.60 -4.29 4.51
CA GLY A 49 5.82 -2.98 3.91
C GLY A 49 6.95 -2.96 2.92
N GLU A 50 7.33 -4.10 2.39
CA GLU A 50 8.38 -4.15 1.37
C GLU A 50 7.78 -3.85 0.01
N ALA A 51 8.61 -3.32 -0.88
CA ALA A 51 8.18 -3.06 -2.25
C ALA A 51 7.75 -4.36 -2.91
N ALA A 52 6.64 -4.31 -3.59
CA ALA A 52 6.07 -5.49 -4.21
C ALA A 52 5.39 -5.10 -5.51
N ASP A 53 5.13 -6.10 -6.33
CA ASP A 53 4.41 -5.92 -7.58
C ASP A 53 3.01 -5.40 -7.26
N LEU A 54 2.65 -4.29 -7.87
CA LEU A 54 1.38 -3.64 -7.60
C LEU A 54 0.19 -4.52 -7.98
N ILE A 55 0.33 -5.29 -9.04
CA ILE A 55 -0.74 -6.19 -9.46
C ILE A 55 -0.98 -7.25 -8.39
N LEU A 56 0.10 -7.80 -7.84
CA LEU A 56 -0.03 -8.82 -6.81
C LEU A 56 -0.60 -8.26 -5.52
N VAL A 57 -0.18 -7.06 -5.16
CA VAL A 57 -0.72 -6.40 -3.97
C VAL A 57 -2.20 -6.11 -4.16
N SER A 58 -2.58 -5.71 -5.37
CA SER A 58 -3.99 -5.47 -5.68
C SER A 58 -4.82 -6.75 -5.51
N ARG A 59 -4.29 -7.89 -5.93
CA ARG A 59 -4.97 -9.17 -5.75
C ARG A 59 -5.17 -9.49 -4.28
N ILE A 60 -4.17 -9.20 -3.47
CA ILE A 60 -4.26 -9.42 -2.03
C ILE A 60 -5.37 -8.56 -1.45
N ALA A 61 -5.39 -7.29 -1.80
CA ALA A 61 -6.42 -6.37 -1.31
C ALA A 61 -7.81 -6.86 -1.71
N GLU A 62 -7.97 -7.27 -2.96
CA GLU A 62 -9.26 -7.74 -3.45
C GLU A 62 -9.72 -9.00 -2.74
N ALA A 63 -8.80 -9.91 -2.46
CA ALA A 63 -9.15 -11.11 -1.72
C ALA A 63 -9.64 -10.79 -0.31
N LEU A 64 -9.25 -9.65 0.21
CA LEU A 64 -9.68 -9.18 1.52
C LEU A 64 -10.94 -8.32 1.44
N GLY A 65 -11.52 -8.19 0.25
CA GLY A 65 -12.72 -7.37 0.08
C GLY A 65 -12.42 -5.90 -0.02
N HIS A 66 -11.19 -5.54 -0.35
CA HIS A 66 -10.77 -4.15 -0.43
C HIS A 66 -10.29 -3.84 -1.83
N ARG A 67 -10.00 -2.58 -2.06
CA ARG A 67 -9.46 -2.12 -3.33
C ARG A 67 -8.36 -1.13 -3.05
N LEU A 68 -7.27 -1.24 -3.79
CA LEU A 68 -6.24 -0.22 -3.72
C LEU A 68 -6.79 1.04 -4.35
N THR A 69 -6.63 2.14 -3.66
CA THR A 69 -7.12 3.41 -4.17
C THR A 69 -6.21 4.53 -3.71
N LEU A 70 -6.29 5.63 -4.40
CA LEU A 70 -5.56 6.83 -4.05
C LEU A 70 -6.53 7.73 -3.32
N ALA A 71 -6.22 8.03 -2.09
CA ALA A 71 -7.10 8.85 -1.27
C ALA A 71 -6.34 10.05 -0.77
N ARG A 72 -7.03 11.17 -0.73
CA ARG A 72 -6.45 12.36 -0.14
C ARG A 72 -6.30 12.12 1.35
N HIS A 73 -5.12 12.35 1.82
CA HIS A 73 -4.79 12.01 3.19
C HIS A 73 -4.20 13.22 3.90
N TRP A 74 -3.08 13.64 3.48
CA TRP A 74 -2.37 14.79 4.01
C TRP A 74 -1.39 15.22 2.95
N PRO A 75 -1.10 16.42 2.99
CA PRO A 75 -1.70 17.50 3.79
C PRO A 75 -3.03 17.91 3.20
N ARG A 76 -3.72 18.78 3.93
CA ARG A 76 -4.96 19.33 3.41
C ARG A 76 -4.71 20.00 2.07
N ALA A 77 -5.76 20.10 1.28
CA ALA A 77 -5.63 20.65 -0.07
C ALA A 77 -4.95 22.02 -0.07
N SER A 78 -5.27 22.85 0.92
CA SER A 78 -4.68 24.19 1.00
C SER A 78 -3.17 24.10 1.22
N GLU A 79 -2.74 23.17 2.03
CA GLU A 79 -1.31 23.02 2.31
C GLU A 79 -0.57 22.50 1.08
N MET A 80 -1.20 21.62 0.33
CA MET A 80 -0.59 21.14 -0.91
C MET A 80 -0.43 22.25 -1.92
N ARG A 81 -1.44 23.08 -2.07
CA ARG A 81 -1.36 24.19 -3.01
C ARG A 81 -0.23 25.14 -2.62
N GLN A 82 -0.07 25.40 -1.34
CA GLN A 82 0.98 26.26 -0.86
C GLN A 82 2.35 25.67 -1.16
N ARG A 83 2.46 24.35 -0.97
CA ARG A 83 3.71 23.66 -1.13
C ARG A 83 4.21 23.69 -2.57
N PHE A 84 3.29 23.61 -3.53
CA PHE A 84 3.64 23.53 -4.94
C PHE A 84 3.23 24.77 -5.71
N ALA A 85 3.03 25.87 -5.03
CA ALA A 85 2.57 27.09 -5.67
C ALA A 85 3.51 27.51 -6.79
N HIS A 86 4.82 27.45 -6.55
CA HIS A 86 5.79 27.89 -7.56
C HIS A 86 5.79 26.98 -8.78
N VAL A 87 5.57 25.68 -8.56
CA VAL A 87 5.49 24.75 -9.68
C VAL A 87 4.26 25.05 -10.53
N HIS A 88 3.15 25.30 -9.86
CA HIS A 88 1.90 25.60 -10.53
C HIS A 88 2.03 26.87 -11.38
N GLU A 89 2.70 27.87 -10.84
CA GLU A 89 2.90 29.11 -11.56
C GLU A 89 3.74 28.91 -12.83
N GLU A 90 4.69 28.02 -12.76
CA GLU A 90 5.54 27.76 -13.90
C GLU A 90 4.80 27.04 -15.02
N ASP A 91 3.77 26.32 -14.68
CA ASP A 91 3.00 25.57 -15.66
C ASP A 91 2.10 26.44 -16.47
N GLU A 92 1.96 27.68 -16.09
CA GLU A 92 1.16 28.61 -16.85
C GLU A 92 1.96 29.25 -17.96
#